data_78ebacade5c3675c8e62a98557e1b39e
#
_entry.id   78ebacade5c3675c8e62a98557e1b39e
#
_cell.length_a   1.000
_cell.length_b   1.000
_cell.length_c   1.000
_cell.angle_alpha   90.00
_cell.angle_beta   90.00
_cell.angle_gamma   90.00
#
_symmetry.space_group_name_H-M   'P 1'
#
loop_
_entity.id
_entity.type
_entity.pdbx_description
1 polymer ?
#
loop_
_entity_poly.entity_id
_entity_poly.type
_entity_poly.pdbx_seq_one_letter_code
_entity_poly.pdbx_strand_id
1 'polypeptide(L)'
;MGADELVPVLEKVDLFHDLDHKLLRRIAEAGREETFGPGEVVLAEGEAVSGFRSFSPKGVEMHVVLTGSARASVEGVQHAVLGPGDYFGELSLVDGGPRSAEVAAGDEGMTTFALAKWTFQELLEQHPELAVPMLRVMARRLRAAEHPRN
;
A
#
# COMPACT_ATOMS: atom_id res chain seq x y z
N MET A 1 -8.28 -14.65 -3.84
CA MET A 1 -9.38 -14.20 -2.98
C MET A 1 -10.38 -13.39 -3.79
N GLY A 2 -11.65 -13.62 -3.55
CA GLY A 2 -12.68 -12.80 -4.17
C GLY A 2 -12.83 -11.44 -3.48
N ALA A 3 -13.55 -10.53 -4.13
CA ALA A 3 -13.76 -9.20 -3.57
C ALA A 3 -14.41 -9.24 -2.18
N ASP A 4 -15.37 -10.13 -1.98
CA ASP A 4 -16.03 -10.24 -0.67
C ASP A 4 -15.08 -10.67 0.44
N GLU A 5 -14.07 -11.48 0.12
CA GLU A 5 -13.08 -11.92 1.09
C GLU A 5 -12.06 -10.82 1.38
N LEU A 6 -11.82 -9.96 0.40
CA LEU A 6 -10.87 -8.86 0.55
C LEU A 6 -11.41 -7.69 1.35
N VAL A 7 -12.73 -7.45 1.34
CA VAL A 7 -13.33 -6.32 2.04
C VAL A 7 -12.93 -6.28 3.53
N PRO A 8 -13.04 -7.37 4.30
CA PRO A 8 -12.61 -7.34 5.70
C PRO A 8 -11.12 -7.06 5.87
N VAL A 9 -10.29 -7.50 4.92
CA VAL A 9 -8.85 -7.26 4.96
C VAL A 9 -8.57 -5.77 4.70
N LEU A 10 -9.20 -5.22 3.67
CA LEU A 10 -9.02 -3.80 3.32
C LEU A 10 -9.55 -2.87 4.39
N GLU A 11 -10.60 -3.26 5.09
CA GLU A 11 -11.15 -2.47 6.18
C GLU A 11 -10.16 -2.24 7.31
N LYS A 12 -9.20 -3.14 7.46
CA LYS A 12 -8.15 -3.03 8.48
C LYS A 12 -7.02 -2.10 8.08
N VAL A 13 -6.94 -1.75 6.80
CA VAL A 13 -5.94 -0.79 6.32
C VAL A 13 -6.36 0.58 6.82
N ASP A 14 -5.48 1.25 7.55
CA ASP A 14 -5.78 2.55 8.17
C ASP A 14 -6.36 3.55 7.17
N LEU A 15 -5.77 3.61 5.98
CA LEU A 15 -6.18 4.54 4.95
C LEU A 15 -7.63 4.30 4.47
N PHE A 16 -8.11 3.07 4.57
CA PHE A 16 -9.43 2.67 4.09
C PHE A 16 -10.45 2.43 5.21
N HIS A 17 -10.02 2.61 6.44
CA HIS A 17 -10.81 2.21 7.62
C HIS A 17 -12.20 2.87 7.67
N ASP A 18 -12.29 4.13 7.26
CA ASP A 18 -13.54 4.89 7.35
C ASP A 18 -14.41 4.80 6.09
N LEU A 19 -14.03 3.96 5.13
CA LEU A 19 -14.79 3.78 3.90
C LEU A 19 -15.95 2.80 4.13
N ASP A 20 -17.07 3.03 3.47
CA ASP A 20 -18.18 2.09 3.55
C ASP A 20 -17.87 0.84 2.72
N HIS A 21 -18.67 -0.22 2.91
CA HIS A 21 -18.44 -1.51 2.27
C HIS A 21 -18.53 -1.44 0.75
N LYS A 22 -19.36 -0.56 0.23
CA LYS A 22 -19.50 -0.40 -1.22
C LYS A 22 -18.21 0.12 -1.84
N LEU A 23 -17.59 1.11 -1.20
CA LEU A 23 -16.31 1.66 -1.66
C LEU A 23 -15.17 0.68 -1.48
N LEU A 24 -15.14 -0.03 -0.35
CA LEU A 24 -14.13 -1.08 -0.12
C LEU A 24 -14.24 -2.18 -1.18
N ARG A 25 -15.45 -2.55 -1.55
CA ARG A 25 -15.66 -3.54 -2.59
C ARG A 25 -15.13 -3.05 -3.95
N ARG A 26 -15.31 -1.78 -4.26
CA ARG A 26 -14.78 -1.18 -5.49
C ARG A 26 -13.26 -1.27 -5.52
N ILE A 27 -12.63 -0.98 -4.39
CA ILE A 27 -11.16 -1.09 -4.29
C ILE A 27 -10.75 -2.55 -4.46
N ALA A 28 -11.45 -3.47 -3.81
CA ALA A 28 -11.13 -4.90 -3.90
C ALA A 28 -11.22 -5.41 -5.34
N GLU A 29 -12.18 -4.94 -6.10
CA GLU A 29 -12.37 -5.33 -7.49
C GLU A 29 -11.33 -4.72 -8.44
N ALA A 30 -10.73 -3.61 -8.03
CA ALA A 30 -9.79 -2.87 -8.88
C ALA A 30 -8.34 -3.36 -8.78
N GLY A 31 -8.00 -4.03 -7.70
CA GLY A 31 -6.64 -4.54 -7.49
C GLY A 31 -6.50 -6.00 -7.89
N ARG A 32 -5.31 -6.54 -7.60
CA ARG A 32 -5.01 -7.93 -7.94
C ARG A 32 -4.10 -8.55 -6.90
N GLU A 33 -4.04 -9.87 -6.89
CA GLU A 33 -3.09 -10.59 -6.05
C GLU A 33 -1.74 -10.71 -6.75
N GLU A 34 -0.66 -10.60 -5.97
CA GLU A 34 0.69 -10.84 -6.43
C GLU A 34 1.42 -11.76 -5.47
N THR A 35 2.35 -12.54 -6.04
CA THR A 35 3.16 -13.48 -5.26
C THR A 35 4.63 -13.10 -5.40
N PHE A 36 5.34 -13.09 -4.29
CA PHE A 36 6.76 -12.79 -4.25
C PHE A 36 7.51 -13.95 -3.61
N GLY A 37 8.65 -14.32 -4.20
CA GLY A 37 9.49 -15.37 -3.66
C GLY A 37 10.29 -14.90 -2.43
N PRO A 38 10.91 -15.84 -1.71
CA PRO A 38 11.72 -15.51 -0.54
C PRO A 38 12.79 -14.49 -0.86
N GLY A 39 12.85 -13.40 -0.10
CA GLY A 39 13.86 -12.36 -0.24
C GLY A 39 13.69 -11.44 -1.45
N GLU A 40 12.65 -11.63 -2.25
CA GLU A 40 12.46 -10.79 -3.44
C GLU A 40 12.17 -9.35 -3.05
N VAL A 41 12.91 -8.40 -3.67
CA VAL A 41 12.72 -6.97 -3.41
C VAL A 41 11.49 -6.50 -4.18
N VAL A 42 10.54 -5.92 -3.44
CA VAL A 42 9.29 -5.42 -4.00
C VAL A 42 9.40 -3.93 -4.30
N LEU A 43 9.94 -3.17 -3.36
CA LEU A 43 10.19 -1.73 -3.52
C LEU A 43 11.65 -1.45 -3.19
N ALA A 44 12.30 -0.63 -4.02
CA ALA A 44 13.66 -0.17 -3.76
C ALA A 44 13.61 1.24 -3.18
N GLU A 45 14.36 1.46 -2.10
CA GLU A 45 14.44 2.76 -1.45
C GLU A 45 14.94 3.83 -2.42
N GLY A 46 14.28 5.00 -2.41
CA GLY A 46 14.64 6.10 -3.30
C GLY A 46 14.24 5.93 -4.74
N GLU A 47 13.62 4.81 -5.10
CA GLU A 47 13.17 4.58 -6.47
C GLU A 47 12.11 5.61 -6.86
N ALA A 48 12.32 6.23 -8.02
CA ALA A 48 11.35 7.16 -8.55
C ALA A 48 10.10 6.41 -9.02
N VAL A 49 8.92 6.92 -8.67
CA VAL A 49 7.66 6.31 -9.03
C VAL A 49 7.06 6.90 -10.32
N SER A 50 7.78 7.82 -10.93
CA SER A 50 7.40 8.42 -12.21
C SER A 50 8.63 8.47 -13.11
N GLY A 51 8.41 8.66 -14.40
CA GLY A 51 9.48 8.75 -15.38
C GLY A 51 9.92 7.38 -15.88
N PHE A 52 11.20 7.25 -16.11
CA PHE A 52 11.76 6.14 -16.87
C PHE A 52 11.47 4.77 -16.28
N ARG A 53 11.49 4.66 -14.96
CA ARG A 53 11.31 3.38 -14.29
C ARG A 53 9.86 2.96 -14.18
N SER A 54 8.94 3.85 -14.50
CA SER A 54 7.53 3.51 -14.50
C SER A 54 7.15 2.58 -15.65
N PHE A 55 8.12 2.15 -16.43
CA PHE A 55 7.92 1.09 -17.42
C PHE A 55 7.78 -0.29 -16.81
N SER A 56 8.03 -0.46 -15.53
CA SER A 56 7.70 -1.72 -14.89
C SER A 56 6.23 -2.03 -15.19
N PRO A 57 5.89 -3.23 -15.67
CA PRO A 57 4.50 -3.58 -15.89
C PRO A 57 3.64 -3.43 -14.65
N LYS A 58 4.28 -3.49 -13.49
CA LYS A 58 3.60 -3.33 -12.20
C LYS A 58 3.37 -1.88 -11.83
N GLY A 59 4.16 -0.95 -12.42
CA GLY A 59 4.06 0.47 -12.12
C GLY A 59 4.21 0.80 -10.65
N VAL A 60 3.55 1.85 -10.21
CA VAL A 60 3.52 2.26 -8.81
C VAL A 60 2.31 1.62 -8.16
N GLU A 61 2.56 0.86 -7.11
CA GLU A 61 1.50 0.12 -6.42
C GLU A 61 1.65 0.21 -4.92
N MET A 62 0.52 0.19 -4.21
CA MET A 62 0.53 -0.16 -2.80
C MET A 62 0.24 -1.64 -2.66
N HIS A 63 0.67 -2.23 -1.58
CA HIS A 63 0.47 -3.65 -1.29
C HIS A 63 -0.07 -3.85 0.11
N VAL A 64 -1.05 -4.72 0.23
CA VAL A 64 -1.53 -5.22 1.53
C VAL A 64 -1.08 -6.67 1.64
N VAL A 65 -0.38 -7.01 2.69
CA VAL A 65 0.12 -8.37 2.88
C VAL A 65 -1.05 -9.30 3.19
N LEU A 66 -1.19 -10.36 2.41
CA LEU A 66 -2.22 -11.38 2.60
C LEU A 66 -1.68 -12.59 3.33
N THR A 67 -0.52 -13.10 2.89
CA THR A 67 0.17 -14.21 3.53
C THR A 67 1.66 -13.95 3.54
N GLY A 68 2.38 -14.59 4.45
CA GLY A 68 3.82 -14.44 4.56
C GLY A 68 4.19 -13.16 5.29
N SER A 69 5.33 -12.59 4.92
CA SER A 69 5.83 -11.39 5.58
C SER A 69 6.73 -10.58 4.65
N ALA A 70 6.97 -9.33 5.04
CA ALA A 70 7.91 -8.46 4.38
C ALA A 70 8.80 -7.77 5.39
N ARG A 71 9.99 -7.34 4.97
CA ARG A 71 10.93 -6.56 5.77
C ARG A 71 11.10 -5.20 5.14
N ALA A 72 10.88 -4.16 5.94
CA ALA A 72 11.08 -2.78 5.51
C ALA A 72 12.40 -2.26 6.08
N SER A 73 13.27 -1.74 5.21
CA SER A 73 14.59 -1.27 5.59
C SER A 73 14.85 0.11 5.01
N VAL A 74 15.57 0.94 5.77
CA VAL A 74 16.04 2.26 5.33
C VAL A 74 17.54 2.28 5.50
N GLU A 75 18.26 2.61 4.43
CA GLU A 75 19.72 2.67 4.42
C GLU A 75 20.36 1.37 4.95
N GLY A 76 19.76 0.24 4.57
CA GLY A 76 20.27 -1.08 4.95
C GLY A 76 19.88 -1.54 6.35
N VAL A 77 19.18 -0.71 7.12
CA VAL A 77 18.78 -1.06 8.49
C VAL A 77 17.31 -1.44 8.51
N GLN A 78 17.03 -2.65 8.99
CA GLN A 78 15.66 -3.12 9.10
C GLN A 78 14.92 -2.34 10.19
N HIS A 79 13.78 -1.76 9.82
CA HIS A 79 12.94 -0.99 10.73
C HIS A 79 11.67 -1.72 11.14
N ALA A 80 11.15 -2.59 10.28
CA ALA A 80 9.88 -3.24 10.55
C ALA A 80 9.77 -4.57 9.83
N VAL A 81 8.98 -5.46 10.42
CA VAL A 81 8.50 -6.68 9.78
C VAL A 81 6.99 -6.51 9.61
N LEU A 82 6.52 -6.71 8.39
CA LEU A 82 5.12 -6.56 8.04
C LEU A 82 4.51 -7.94 7.86
N GLY A 83 3.39 -8.19 8.51
CA GLY A 83 2.66 -9.44 8.40
C GLY A 83 1.29 -9.25 7.78
N PRO A 84 0.48 -10.32 7.73
CA PRO A 84 -0.86 -10.25 7.12
C PRO A 84 -1.69 -9.10 7.70
N GLY A 85 -2.29 -8.31 6.83
CA GLY A 85 -3.07 -7.14 7.19
C GLY A 85 -2.26 -5.83 7.20
N ASP A 86 -0.95 -5.91 7.25
CA ASP A 86 -0.11 -4.72 7.14
C ASP A 86 0.01 -4.30 5.68
N TYR A 87 0.41 -3.06 5.43
CA TYR A 87 0.46 -2.52 4.08
C TYR A 87 1.67 -1.60 3.92
N PHE A 88 2.03 -1.37 2.67
CA PHE A 88 3.15 -0.50 2.32
C PHE A 88 2.95 0.10 0.93
N GLY A 89 3.66 1.19 0.66
CA GLY A 89 3.61 1.86 -0.64
C GLY A 89 2.45 2.84 -0.81
N GLU A 90 1.66 3.06 0.23
CA GLU A 90 0.46 3.89 0.15
C GLU A 90 0.75 5.37 -0.09
N LEU A 91 1.87 5.88 0.41
CA LEU A 91 2.19 7.31 0.22
C LEU A 91 2.48 7.61 -1.24
N SER A 92 3.24 6.74 -1.91
CA SER A 92 3.52 6.92 -3.33
C SER A 92 2.27 6.78 -4.18
N LEU A 93 1.29 6.01 -3.71
CA LEU A 93 0.00 5.88 -4.37
C LEU A 93 -0.70 7.25 -4.44
N VAL A 94 -0.57 8.04 -3.40
CA VAL A 94 -1.24 9.33 -3.28
C VAL A 94 -0.50 10.43 -4.05
N ASP A 95 0.81 10.57 -3.83
CA ASP A 95 1.56 11.72 -4.33
C ASP A 95 2.60 11.41 -5.41
N GLY A 96 2.86 10.13 -5.67
CA GLY A 96 3.87 9.75 -6.64
C GLY A 96 5.30 10.03 -6.20
N GLY A 97 5.50 10.30 -4.91
CA GLY A 97 6.84 10.59 -4.38
C GLY A 97 7.74 9.36 -4.36
N PRO A 98 9.02 9.54 -4.09
CA PRO A 98 9.98 8.43 -4.04
C PRO A 98 9.68 7.49 -2.89
N ARG A 99 10.13 6.24 -3.03
CA ARG A 99 9.96 5.23 -2.00
C ARG A 99 10.80 5.58 -0.77
N SER A 100 10.20 5.52 0.41
CA SER A 100 10.88 5.88 1.65
C SER A 100 11.68 4.71 2.24
N ALA A 101 11.45 3.51 1.77
CA ALA A 101 12.10 2.31 2.31
C ALA A 101 12.22 1.25 1.22
N GLU A 102 13.19 0.35 1.42
CA GLU A 102 13.23 -0.89 0.66
C GLU A 102 12.29 -1.88 1.35
N VAL A 103 11.47 -2.57 0.57
CA VAL A 103 10.61 -3.64 1.08
C VAL A 103 10.92 -4.92 0.33
N ALA A 104 11.25 -5.97 1.06
CA ALA A 104 11.55 -7.29 0.50
C ALA A 104 10.70 -8.35 1.19
N ALA A 105 10.31 -9.36 0.42
CA ALA A 105 9.59 -10.51 0.98
C ALA A 105 10.47 -11.24 1.99
N GLY A 106 9.85 -11.77 3.03
CA GLY A 106 10.55 -12.55 4.05
C GLY A 106 10.98 -13.92 3.56
N ASP A 107 11.50 -14.73 4.46
CA ASP A 107 12.10 -16.02 4.13
C ASP A 107 11.11 -17.04 3.56
N GLU A 108 9.84 -16.85 3.82
CA GLU A 108 8.78 -17.74 3.31
C GLU A 108 8.07 -17.19 2.08
N GLY A 109 8.53 -16.04 1.58
CA GLY A 109 7.83 -15.37 0.52
C GLY A 109 6.62 -14.61 1.03
N MET A 110 5.79 -14.16 0.11
CA MET A 110 4.67 -13.30 0.46
C MET A 110 3.65 -13.27 -0.67
N THR A 111 2.38 -13.19 -0.33
CA THR A 111 1.35 -12.81 -1.29
C THR A 111 0.73 -11.50 -0.84
N THR A 112 0.37 -10.66 -1.80
CA THR A 112 -0.22 -9.35 -1.50
C THR A 112 -1.44 -9.09 -2.37
N PHE A 113 -2.27 -8.17 -1.89
CA PHE A 113 -3.24 -7.47 -2.73
C PHE A 113 -2.56 -6.18 -3.20
N ALA A 114 -2.46 -6.00 -4.50
CA ALA A 114 -1.78 -4.84 -5.09
C ALA A 114 -2.78 -3.91 -5.75
N LEU A 115 -2.64 -2.61 -5.51
CA LEU A 115 -3.47 -1.58 -6.11
C LEU A 115 -2.58 -0.56 -6.81
N ALA A 116 -2.75 -0.42 -8.13
CA ALA A 116 -1.95 0.49 -8.92
C ALA A 116 -2.38 1.94 -8.74
N LYS A 117 -1.42 2.84 -8.84
CA LYS A 117 -1.64 4.28 -8.65
C LYS A 117 -2.71 4.84 -9.57
N TRP A 118 -2.62 4.56 -10.86
CA TRP A 118 -3.59 5.12 -11.80
C TRP A 118 -4.97 4.51 -11.68
N THR A 119 -5.05 3.24 -11.28
CA THR A 119 -6.34 2.64 -10.96
C THR A 119 -6.97 3.34 -9.77
N PHE A 120 -6.15 3.64 -8.76
CA PHE A 120 -6.60 4.38 -7.59
C PHE A 120 -7.04 5.80 -7.96
N GLN A 121 -6.29 6.49 -8.83
CA GLN A 121 -6.66 7.81 -9.30
C GLN A 121 -7.99 7.80 -10.03
N GLU A 122 -8.21 6.79 -10.86
CA GLU A 122 -9.46 6.61 -11.58
C GLU A 122 -10.63 6.40 -10.60
N LEU A 123 -10.40 5.60 -9.57
CA LEU A 123 -11.39 5.42 -8.51
C LEU A 123 -11.72 6.73 -7.81
N LEU A 124 -10.73 7.56 -7.53
CA LEU A 124 -10.94 8.87 -6.91
C LEU A 124 -11.76 9.79 -7.80
N GLU A 125 -11.55 9.74 -9.11
CA GLU A 125 -12.32 10.55 -10.04
C GLU A 125 -13.76 10.10 -10.10
N GLN A 126 -14.00 8.80 -10.08
CA GLN A 126 -15.34 8.23 -10.14
C GLN A 126 -16.06 8.30 -8.79
N HIS A 127 -15.30 8.26 -7.71
CA HIS A 127 -15.81 8.23 -6.34
C HIS A 127 -15.09 9.25 -5.46
N PRO A 128 -15.34 10.56 -5.70
CA PRO A 128 -14.61 11.59 -4.93
C PRO A 128 -14.88 11.52 -3.42
N GLU A 129 -15.93 10.85 -3.01
CA GLU A 129 -16.22 10.59 -1.59
C GLU A 129 -15.15 9.75 -0.91
N LEU A 130 -14.25 9.10 -1.66
CA LEU A 130 -13.10 8.41 -1.08
C LEU A 130 -12.12 9.39 -0.42
N ALA A 131 -12.04 10.61 -0.94
CA ALA A 131 -10.98 11.54 -0.57
C ALA A 131 -11.07 12.03 0.88
N VAL A 132 -12.27 12.35 1.36
CA VAL A 132 -12.42 12.96 2.68
C VAL A 132 -11.98 12.03 3.83
N PRO A 133 -12.43 10.76 3.89
CA PRO A 133 -11.95 9.85 4.93
C PRO A 133 -10.43 9.67 4.88
N MET A 134 -9.86 9.60 3.68
CA MET A 134 -8.42 9.43 3.51
C MET A 134 -7.65 10.66 3.96
N LEU A 135 -8.16 11.85 3.68
CA LEU A 135 -7.55 13.09 4.15
C LEU A 135 -7.54 13.15 5.68
N ARG A 136 -8.59 12.65 6.32
CA ARG A 136 -8.63 12.60 7.79
C ARG A 136 -7.53 11.70 8.35
N VAL A 137 -7.29 10.54 7.73
CA VAL A 137 -6.20 9.65 8.13
C VAL A 137 -4.86 10.35 7.96
N MET A 138 -4.66 11.01 6.82
CA MET A 138 -3.41 11.73 6.55
C MET A 138 -3.20 12.86 7.56
N ALA A 139 -4.27 13.58 7.92
CA ALA A 139 -4.19 14.63 8.92
C ALA A 139 -3.78 14.08 10.29
N ARG A 140 -4.33 12.93 10.68
CA ARG A 140 -3.95 12.27 11.93
C ARG A 140 -2.48 11.87 11.93
N ARG A 141 -1.99 11.31 10.82
CA ARG A 141 -0.58 10.94 10.68
C ARG A 141 0.33 12.15 10.78
N LEU A 142 -0.06 13.24 10.14
CA LEU A 142 0.72 14.48 10.16
C LEU A 142 0.80 15.05 11.58
N ARG A 143 -0.32 15.09 12.28
CA ARG A 143 -0.34 15.58 13.67
C ARG A 143 0.51 14.70 14.59
N ALA A 144 0.47 13.38 14.40
CA ALA A 144 1.31 12.47 15.18
C ALA A 144 2.80 12.74 14.94
N ALA A 145 3.17 13.06 13.69
CA ALA A 145 4.55 13.37 13.35
C ALA A 145 4.99 14.72 13.91
N GLU A 146 4.07 15.69 13.97
CA GLU A 146 4.37 17.03 14.53
C GLU A 146 4.45 17.02 16.05
N HIS A 147 3.78 16.09 16.70
CA HIS A 147 3.71 16.00 18.15
C HIS A 147 4.15 14.60 18.59
N PRO A 148 5.42 14.24 18.34
CA PRO A 148 5.88 12.91 18.72
C PRO A 148 5.85 12.75 20.23
N ARG A 149 5.49 11.55 20.66
CA ARG A 149 5.48 11.24 22.08
C ARG A 149 6.91 11.01 22.57
N ASN A 150 7.18 11.55 23.71
CA ASN A 150 8.48 11.36 24.35
C ASN A 150 8.46 10.14 25.25
#